data_8d010c9ca26d7208df21f548c8bc2ee8
#
_entry.id   8d010c9ca26d7208df21f548c8bc2ee8
#
_cell.length_a   1.000
_cell.length_b   1.000
_cell.length_c   1.000
_cell.angle_alpha   90.00
_cell.angle_beta   90.00
_cell.angle_gamma   90.00
#
_symmetry.space_group_name_H-M   'P 1'
#
loop_
_entity.id
_entity.type
_entity.pdbx_description
1 polymer ?
#
loop_
_entity_poly.entity_id
_entity_poly.type
_entity_poly.pdbx_seq_one_letter_code
_entity_poly.pdbx_strand_id
1 'polypeptide(L)'
;MKYQEHFLLDCDEVLSYVKEKKLFSENSDLTAKEIGDGNINYIFKVEDKINGKSIVLKQADKLLRSSGRPLDLSRSKIEANILKIENDLAPNFVPKVYLYDEIMCVLAMEDISEYKNLRTELLAGKIFPNLANNISEFLSKTLLLTTDLFMNKFEKKKNVKEFINPELCDISECLV
;
A
#
# COMPACT_ATOMS: atom_id res chain seq x y z
N MET A 1 1.16 5.96 -25.60
CA MET A 1 0.85 5.25 -24.36
C MET A 1 -0.03 6.15 -23.53
N LYS A 2 -1.15 5.65 -22.98
CA LYS A 2 -2.17 6.46 -22.30
C LYS A 2 -1.68 7.01 -20.94
N TYR A 3 -0.90 6.24 -20.19
CA TYR A 3 -0.52 6.53 -18.80
C TYR A 3 0.87 7.19 -18.69
N GLN A 4 1.05 8.32 -19.39
CA GLN A 4 2.29 9.12 -19.39
C GLN A 4 2.20 10.38 -18.52
N GLU A 5 1.01 10.69 -18.01
CA GLU A 5 0.72 11.81 -17.13
C GLU A 5 -0.21 11.32 -16.01
N HIS A 6 -0.11 11.93 -14.83
CA HIS A 6 -0.97 11.60 -13.69
C HIS A 6 -2.39 12.11 -13.92
N PHE A 7 -3.35 11.20 -13.86
CA PHE A 7 -4.78 11.47 -13.75
C PHE A 7 -5.44 10.41 -12.87
N LEU A 8 -6.61 10.71 -12.33
CA LEU A 8 -7.35 9.76 -11.49
C LEU A 8 -8.03 8.72 -12.35
N LEU A 9 -7.85 7.45 -11.97
CA LEU A 9 -8.48 6.32 -12.61
C LEU A 9 -9.91 6.13 -12.07
N ASP A 10 -10.84 5.79 -12.95
CA ASP A 10 -12.11 5.19 -12.61
C ASP A 10 -12.07 3.66 -12.79
N CYS A 11 -13.17 2.98 -12.52
CA CYS A 11 -13.21 1.51 -12.62
C CYS A 11 -12.90 0.99 -14.03
N ASP A 12 -13.37 1.66 -15.09
CA ASP A 12 -13.14 1.25 -16.47
C ASP A 12 -11.69 1.49 -16.89
N GLU A 13 -11.13 2.60 -16.43
CA GLU A 13 -9.72 2.91 -16.64
C GLU A 13 -8.79 1.97 -15.90
N VAL A 14 -9.14 1.59 -14.67
CA VAL A 14 -8.42 0.57 -13.90
C VAL A 14 -8.31 -0.75 -14.66
N LEU A 15 -9.39 -1.21 -15.30
CA LEU A 15 -9.37 -2.44 -16.11
C LEU A 15 -8.41 -2.34 -17.30
N SER A 16 -8.41 -1.20 -17.96
CA SER A 16 -7.50 -0.92 -19.08
C SER A 16 -6.06 -0.82 -18.60
N TYR A 17 -5.84 -0.14 -17.46
CA TYR A 17 -4.55 0.05 -16.83
C TYR A 17 -3.86 -1.25 -16.44
N VAL A 18 -4.58 -2.16 -15.75
CA VAL A 18 -3.99 -3.42 -15.28
C VAL A 18 -3.62 -4.36 -16.43
N LYS A 19 -4.34 -4.27 -17.56
CA LYS A 19 -4.00 -4.99 -18.79
C LYS A 19 -2.74 -4.40 -19.45
N GLU A 20 -2.65 -3.07 -19.60
CA GLU A 20 -1.46 -2.41 -20.17
C GLU A 20 -0.21 -2.67 -19.31
N LYS A 21 -0.35 -2.69 -17.98
CA LYS A 21 0.76 -3.00 -17.05
C LYS A 21 1.02 -4.51 -16.91
N LYS A 22 0.29 -5.37 -17.62
CA LYS A 22 0.46 -6.84 -17.63
C LYS A 22 0.34 -7.49 -16.23
N LEU A 23 -0.49 -6.91 -15.35
CA LEU A 23 -0.75 -7.46 -14.02
C LEU A 23 -1.67 -8.68 -14.07
N PHE A 24 -2.45 -8.82 -15.15
CA PHE A 24 -3.28 -9.96 -15.48
C PHE A 24 -2.99 -10.45 -16.90
N SER A 25 -3.43 -11.66 -17.22
CA SER A 25 -3.34 -12.20 -18.57
C SER A 25 -4.32 -11.49 -19.52
N GLU A 26 -4.03 -11.52 -20.82
CA GLU A 26 -4.91 -10.90 -21.84
C GLU A 26 -6.31 -11.54 -21.88
N ASN A 27 -6.39 -12.83 -21.54
CA ASN A 27 -7.63 -13.61 -21.56
C ASN A 27 -8.44 -13.55 -20.25
N SER A 28 -8.00 -12.72 -19.28
CA SER A 28 -8.69 -12.56 -18.00
C SER A 28 -10.03 -11.84 -18.16
N ASP A 29 -11.07 -12.34 -17.49
CA ASP A 29 -12.37 -11.65 -17.34
C ASP A 29 -12.34 -10.81 -16.06
N LEU A 30 -11.97 -9.55 -16.21
CA LEU A 30 -11.69 -8.66 -15.10
C LEU A 30 -12.90 -7.83 -14.70
N THR A 31 -13.07 -7.68 -13.39
CA THR A 31 -13.96 -6.68 -12.79
C THR A 31 -13.17 -5.79 -11.86
N ALA A 32 -13.51 -4.49 -11.83
CA ALA A 32 -12.96 -3.53 -10.90
C ALA A 32 -14.07 -2.93 -10.05
N LYS A 33 -13.76 -2.70 -8.78
CA LYS A 33 -14.65 -2.02 -7.84
C LYS A 33 -13.82 -1.10 -6.96
N GLU A 34 -14.24 0.16 -6.83
CA GLU A 34 -13.70 1.04 -5.80
C GLU A 34 -14.11 0.51 -4.43
N ILE A 35 -13.13 0.36 -3.53
CA ILE A 35 -13.31 -0.15 -2.17
C ILE A 35 -12.80 0.88 -1.17
N GLY A 36 -13.53 1.00 -0.06
CA GLY A 36 -13.16 1.92 1.01
C GLY A 36 -13.67 3.34 0.79
N ASP A 37 -13.78 4.04 1.89
CA ASP A 37 -14.15 5.44 2.04
C ASP A 37 -12.92 6.31 2.36
N GLY A 38 -11.74 5.84 1.97
CA GLY A 38 -10.46 6.47 2.29
C GLY A 38 -10.39 7.92 1.85
N ASN A 39 -10.10 8.82 2.79
CA ASN A 39 -10.00 10.25 2.54
C ASN A 39 -8.73 10.66 1.76
N ILE A 40 -7.75 9.75 1.64
CA ILE A 40 -6.40 10.09 1.17
C ILE A 40 -6.12 9.51 -0.21
N ASN A 41 -6.55 8.27 -0.47
CA ASN A 41 -6.25 7.55 -1.71
C ASN A 41 -7.51 6.94 -2.32
N TYR A 42 -7.47 6.73 -3.63
CA TYR A 42 -8.46 5.93 -4.36
C TYR A 42 -8.01 4.47 -4.33
N ILE A 43 -8.87 3.57 -3.90
CA ILE A 43 -8.53 2.16 -3.73
C ILE A 43 -9.48 1.33 -4.57
N PHE A 44 -8.92 0.50 -5.44
CA PHE A 44 -9.68 -0.38 -6.32
C PHE A 44 -9.28 -1.84 -6.07
N LYS A 45 -10.27 -2.71 -5.95
CA LYS A 45 -10.07 -4.15 -6.05
C LYS A 45 -10.34 -4.57 -7.48
N VAL A 46 -9.39 -5.30 -8.07
CA VAL A 46 -9.53 -5.92 -9.40
C VAL A 46 -9.51 -7.42 -9.23
N GLU A 47 -10.49 -8.10 -9.81
CA GLU A 47 -10.67 -9.54 -9.69
C GLU A 47 -10.87 -10.17 -11.06
N ASP A 48 -10.18 -11.28 -11.31
CA ASP A 48 -10.38 -12.15 -12.47
C ASP A 48 -11.43 -13.21 -12.12
N LYS A 49 -12.60 -13.14 -12.76
CA LYS A 49 -13.72 -14.06 -12.55
C LYS A 49 -13.41 -15.48 -12.97
N ILE A 50 -12.41 -15.70 -13.84
CA ILE A 50 -12.08 -17.03 -14.35
C ILE A 50 -11.34 -17.85 -13.28
N ASN A 51 -10.38 -17.23 -12.60
CA ASN A 51 -9.48 -17.94 -11.68
C ASN A 51 -9.54 -17.45 -10.23
N GLY A 52 -10.34 -16.41 -9.96
CA GLY A 52 -10.50 -15.82 -8.63
C GLY A 52 -9.28 -15.01 -8.14
N LYS A 53 -8.26 -14.81 -8.98
CA LYS A 53 -7.11 -13.98 -8.63
C LYS A 53 -7.55 -12.54 -8.47
N SER A 54 -7.18 -11.91 -7.36
CA SER A 54 -7.44 -10.50 -7.11
C SER A 54 -6.21 -9.73 -6.70
N ILE A 55 -6.21 -8.44 -6.99
CA ILE A 55 -5.19 -7.48 -6.54
C ILE A 55 -5.89 -6.19 -6.10
N VAL A 56 -5.17 -5.41 -5.30
CA VAL A 56 -5.60 -4.07 -4.89
C VAL A 56 -4.71 -3.03 -5.55
N LEU A 57 -5.33 -2.03 -6.17
CA LEU A 57 -4.65 -0.82 -6.65
C LEU A 57 -4.97 0.32 -5.70
N LYS A 58 -3.94 1.02 -5.25
CA LYS A 58 -4.05 2.20 -4.41
C LYS A 58 -3.43 3.37 -5.16
N GLN A 59 -4.26 4.33 -5.58
CA GLN A 59 -3.80 5.53 -6.28
C GLN A 59 -3.80 6.72 -5.35
N ALA A 60 -2.67 7.42 -5.29
CA ALA A 60 -2.55 8.69 -4.59
C ALA A 60 -3.04 9.85 -5.46
N ASP A 61 -3.70 10.82 -4.83
CA ASP A 61 -4.04 12.09 -5.44
C ASP A 61 -3.25 13.24 -4.79
N LYS A 62 -3.17 14.35 -5.53
CA LYS A 62 -2.57 15.63 -5.09
C LYS A 62 -3.38 16.33 -4.02
N LEU A 63 -4.62 15.94 -3.84
CA LEU A 63 -5.57 16.57 -2.92
C LEU A 63 -6.18 15.52 -1.98
N LEU A 64 -6.42 15.92 -0.75
CA LEU A 64 -7.28 15.19 0.18
C LEU A 64 -8.73 15.20 -0.33
N ARG A 65 -9.34 14.03 -0.45
CA ARG A 65 -10.73 13.87 -0.93
C ARG A 65 -11.75 14.62 -0.06
N SER A 66 -11.52 14.70 1.25
CA SER A 66 -12.46 15.29 2.21
C SER A 66 -12.37 16.80 2.31
N SER A 67 -11.17 17.40 2.19
CA SER A 67 -10.94 18.82 2.46
C SER A 67 -10.34 19.59 1.28
N GLY A 68 -9.87 18.89 0.23
CA GLY A 68 -9.14 19.51 -0.87
C GLY A 68 -7.74 20.04 -0.48
N ARG A 69 -7.22 19.72 0.71
CA ARG A 69 -5.87 20.09 1.12
C ARG A 69 -4.84 19.42 0.20
N PRO A 70 -3.82 20.15 -0.28
CA PRO A 70 -2.75 19.57 -1.07
C PRO A 70 -1.97 18.50 -0.27
N LEU A 71 -1.61 17.41 -0.95
CA LEU A 71 -0.80 16.33 -0.42
C LEU A 71 0.34 15.98 -1.39
N ASP A 72 1.51 15.67 -0.85
CA ASP A 72 2.63 15.21 -1.66
C ASP A 72 2.40 13.77 -2.16
N LEU A 73 2.53 13.56 -3.45
CA LEU A 73 2.41 12.24 -4.09
C LEU A 73 3.55 11.29 -3.70
N SER A 74 4.70 11.81 -3.27
CA SER A 74 5.85 11.00 -2.86
C SER A 74 5.54 10.04 -1.70
N ARG A 75 4.53 10.33 -0.88
CA ARG A 75 4.05 9.45 0.19
C ARG A 75 3.71 8.03 -0.30
N SER A 76 3.15 7.92 -1.51
CA SER A 76 2.81 6.63 -2.12
C SER A 76 4.05 5.83 -2.51
N LYS A 77 5.11 6.52 -2.98
CA LYS A 77 6.40 5.91 -3.24
C LYS A 77 7.07 5.40 -1.97
N ILE A 78 7.02 6.20 -0.90
CA ILE A 78 7.53 5.82 0.42
C ILE A 78 6.83 4.55 0.90
N GLU A 79 5.50 4.51 0.86
CA GLU A 79 4.71 3.33 1.23
C GLU A 79 5.13 2.09 0.43
N ALA A 80 5.22 2.21 -0.90
CA ALA A 80 5.63 1.10 -1.77
C ALA A 80 7.03 0.58 -1.44
N ASN A 81 7.98 1.46 -1.15
CA ASN A 81 9.36 1.08 -0.82
C ASN A 81 9.46 0.45 0.57
N ILE A 82 8.73 0.98 1.56
CA ILE A 82 8.67 0.38 2.90
C ILE A 82 8.08 -1.03 2.85
N LEU A 83 6.95 -1.22 2.16
CA LEU A 83 6.34 -2.55 2.00
C LEU A 83 7.28 -3.56 1.34
N LYS A 84 8.10 -3.15 0.37
CA LYS A 84 9.11 -4.03 -0.24
C LYS A 84 10.18 -4.44 0.77
N ILE A 85 10.74 -3.48 1.52
CA ILE A 85 11.73 -3.75 2.57
C ILE A 85 11.15 -4.69 3.63
N GLU A 86 9.94 -4.41 4.11
CA GLU A 86 9.27 -5.24 5.11
C GLU A 86 8.96 -6.64 4.60
N ASN A 87 8.56 -6.79 3.33
CA ASN A 87 8.34 -8.09 2.73
C ASN A 87 9.63 -8.91 2.61
N ASP A 88 10.76 -8.25 2.33
CA ASP A 88 12.07 -8.92 2.25
C ASP A 88 12.55 -9.38 3.64
N LEU A 89 12.31 -8.59 4.68
CA LEU A 89 12.71 -8.88 6.06
C LEU A 89 11.73 -9.82 6.80
N ALA A 90 10.44 -9.65 6.55
CA ALA A 90 9.34 -10.38 7.19
C ALA A 90 8.29 -10.83 6.16
N PRO A 91 8.62 -11.78 5.29
CA PRO A 91 7.69 -12.26 4.27
C PRO A 91 6.41 -12.82 4.88
N ASN A 92 5.28 -12.58 4.23
CA ASN A 92 3.91 -12.94 4.65
C ASN A 92 3.34 -12.13 5.83
N PHE A 93 4.04 -11.11 6.33
CA PHE A 93 3.49 -10.19 7.33
C PHE A 93 2.89 -8.93 6.72
N VAL A 94 3.27 -8.59 5.49
CA VAL A 94 2.78 -7.43 4.74
C VAL A 94 2.32 -7.83 3.34
N PRO A 95 1.42 -7.07 2.72
CA PRO A 95 0.98 -7.33 1.36
C PRO A 95 2.16 -7.27 0.39
N LYS A 96 2.23 -8.23 -0.53
CA LYS A 96 3.23 -8.24 -1.59
C LYS A 96 2.98 -7.10 -2.57
N VAL A 97 4.00 -6.31 -2.88
CA VAL A 97 3.95 -5.27 -3.91
C VAL A 97 4.25 -5.90 -5.28
N TYR A 98 3.31 -5.74 -6.22
CA TYR A 98 3.47 -6.22 -7.59
C TYR A 98 4.06 -5.14 -8.51
N LEU A 99 3.60 -3.89 -8.35
CA LEU A 99 4.03 -2.75 -9.15
C LEU A 99 3.90 -1.46 -8.34
N TYR A 100 4.84 -0.54 -8.52
CA TYR A 100 4.64 0.87 -8.23
C TYR A 100 4.91 1.70 -9.50
N ASP A 101 3.92 2.46 -9.92
CA ASP A 101 3.99 3.36 -11.06
C ASP A 101 4.18 4.79 -10.57
N GLU A 102 5.38 5.34 -10.80
CA GLU A 102 5.74 6.69 -10.34
C GLU A 102 4.95 7.79 -11.07
N ILE A 103 4.54 7.56 -12.32
CA ILE A 103 3.84 8.56 -13.13
C ILE A 103 2.39 8.66 -12.68
N MET A 104 1.72 7.50 -12.58
CA MET A 104 0.32 7.43 -12.18
C MET A 104 0.12 7.44 -10.66
N CYS A 105 1.22 7.36 -9.88
CA CYS A 105 1.21 7.22 -8.42
C CYS A 105 0.30 6.07 -7.95
N VAL A 106 0.39 4.93 -8.67
CA VAL A 106 -0.38 3.72 -8.40
C VAL A 106 0.50 2.65 -7.79
N LEU A 107 0.10 2.18 -6.63
CA LEU A 107 0.64 1.00 -5.96
C LEU A 107 -0.30 -0.18 -6.23
N ALA A 108 0.17 -1.20 -6.95
CA ALA A 108 -0.52 -2.47 -7.11
C ALA A 108 0.06 -3.50 -6.14
N MET A 109 -0.79 -4.07 -5.31
CA MET A 109 -0.39 -4.98 -4.25
C MET A 109 -1.36 -6.14 -4.08
N GLU A 110 -0.96 -7.10 -3.26
CA GLU A 110 -1.75 -8.26 -2.88
C GLU A 110 -3.08 -7.84 -2.25
N ASP A 111 -4.14 -8.53 -2.65
CA ASP A 111 -5.44 -8.40 -2.01
C ASP A 111 -5.47 -9.22 -0.72
N ILE A 112 -5.60 -8.53 0.40
CA ILE A 112 -5.69 -9.13 1.74
C ILE A 112 -7.12 -9.06 2.29
N SER A 113 -8.13 -8.92 1.44
CA SER A 113 -9.54 -8.79 1.87
C SER A 113 -10.12 -10.03 2.56
N GLU A 114 -9.42 -11.17 2.50
CA GLU A 114 -9.75 -12.36 3.28
C GLU A 114 -9.47 -12.19 4.79
N TYR A 115 -8.56 -11.29 5.16
CA TYR A 115 -8.26 -10.99 6.55
C TYR A 115 -9.26 -9.99 7.12
N LYS A 116 -9.51 -10.10 8.41
CA LYS A 116 -10.40 -9.19 9.13
C LYS A 116 -9.62 -8.08 9.81
N ASN A 117 -10.25 -6.92 9.93
CA ASN A 117 -9.66 -5.80 10.65
C ASN A 117 -9.51 -6.14 12.14
N LEU A 118 -8.26 -6.14 12.62
CA LEU A 118 -7.93 -6.52 13.99
C LEU A 118 -8.69 -5.66 15.03
N ARG A 119 -8.80 -4.35 14.81
CA ARG A 119 -9.53 -3.45 15.71
C ARG A 119 -10.98 -3.87 15.86
N THR A 120 -11.65 -4.17 14.74
CA THR A 120 -13.05 -4.62 14.74
C THR A 120 -13.22 -5.93 15.52
N GLU A 121 -12.32 -6.88 15.31
CA GLU A 121 -12.37 -8.18 15.96
C GLU A 121 -12.07 -8.08 17.49
N LEU A 122 -11.13 -7.20 17.89
CA LEU A 122 -10.85 -6.94 19.31
C LEU A 122 -12.03 -6.23 19.99
N LEU A 123 -12.67 -5.27 19.34
CA LEU A 123 -13.89 -4.62 19.87
C LEU A 123 -15.06 -5.60 20.01
N ALA A 124 -15.11 -6.64 19.18
CA ALA A 124 -16.06 -7.75 19.29
C ALA A 124 -15.69 -8.77 20.40
N GLY A 125 -14.66 -8.50 21.19
CA GLY A 125 -14.22 -9.35 22.31
C GLY A 125 -13.44 -10.60 21.90
N LYS A 126 -12.95 -10.69 20.66
CA LYS A 126 -12.17 -11.86 20.22
C LYS A 126 -10.76 -11.84 20.81
N ILE A 127 -10.31 -13.02 21.22
CA ILE A 127 -8.96 -13.25 21.75
C ILE A 127 -8.11 -13.90 20.67
N PHE A 128 -6.91 -13.37 20.47
CA PHE A 128 -5.92 -13.88 19.51
C PHE A 128 -4.67 -14.36 20.27
N PRO A 129 -4.55 -15.64 20.63
CA PRO A 129 -3.47 -16.15 21.48
C PRO A 129 -2.07 -15.88 20.95
N ASN A 130 -1.91 -15.86 19.63
CA ASN A 130 -0.62 -15.66 18.97
C ASN A 130 -0.32 -14.21 18.61
N LEU A 131 -1.20 -13.26 18.92
CA LEU A 131 -1.05 -11.87 18.48
C LEU A 131 0.27 -11.24 18.96
N ALA A 132 0.59 -11.42 20.24
CA ALA A 132 1.82 -10.86 20.80
C ALA A 132 3.07 -11.46 20.14
N ASN A 133 3.09 -12.77 19.92
CA ASN A 133 4.20 -13.45 19.26
C ASN A 133 4.37 -12.97 17.80
N ASN A 134 3.28 -12.89 17.05
CA ASN A 134 3.33 -12.47 15.65
C ASN A 134 3.78 -11.00 15.52
N ILE A 135 3.25 -10.11 16.37
CA ILE A 135 3.68 -8.70 16.38
C ILE A 135 5.16 -8.59 16.79
N SER A 136 5.58 -9.31 17.83
CA SER A 136 6.98 -9.29 18.28
C SER A 136 7.92 -9.82 17.20
N GLU A 137 7.54 -10.87 16.49
CA GLU A 137 8.32 -11.40 15.36
C GLU A 137 8.44 -10.37 14.25
N PHE A 138 7.34 -9.75 13.82
CA PHE A 138 7.35 -8.71 12.80
C PHE A 138 8.23 -7.52 13.20
N LEU A 139 8.02 -6.97 14.39
CA LEU A 139 8.79 -5.83 14.87
C LEU A 139 10.28 -6.15 15.04
N SER A 140 10.63 -7.33 15.55
CA SER A 140 12.04 -7.72 15.67
C SER A 140 12.73 -7.84 14.32
N LYS A 141 12.07 -8.39 13.31
CA LYS A 141 12.62 -8.49 11.96
C LYS A 141 12.73 -7.13 11.26
N THR A 142 11.71 -6.30 11.35
CA THR A 142 11.67 -5.03 10.61
C THR A 142 12.42 -3.92 11.32
N LEU A 143 12.31 -3.77 12.64
CA LEU A 143 12.98 -2.70 13.39
C LEU A 143 14.44 -3.04 13.70
N LEU A 144 14.74 -4.26 14.17
CA LEU A 144 16.11 -4.61 14.55
C LEU A 144 17.04 -4.69 13.34
N LEU A 145 16.61 -5.34 12.26
CA LEU A 145 17.45 -5.53 11.07
C LEU A 145 17.68 -4.23 10.27
N THR A 146 16.89 -3.19 10.53
CA THR A 146 17.08 -1.84 9.94
C THR A 146 17.87 -0.89 10.84
N THR A 147 18.40 -1.38 11.98
CA THR A 147 19.28 -0.57 12.87
C THR A 147 20.70 -0.50 12.35
N ASP A 148 21.51 0.42 12.94
CA ASP A 148 22.94 0.55 12.66
C ASP A 148 23.77 -0.70 13.03
N LEU A 149 23.18 -1.65 13.76
CA LEU A 149 23.83 -2.91 14.12
C LEU A 149 23.90 -3.89 12.94
N PHE A 150 22.92 -3.82 12.03
CA PHE A 150 22.76 -4.78 10.93
C PHE A 150 22.83 -4.14 9.55
N MET A 151 22.25 -2.94 9.40
CA MET A 151 22.23 -2.22 8.14
C MET A 151 23.50 -1.37 7.96
N ASN A 152 24.04 -1.33 6.75
CA ASN A 152 25.14 -0.42 6.43
C ASN A 152 24.72 1.03 6.70
N LYS A 153 25.55 1.76 7.46
CA LYS A 153 25.24 3.13 7.90
C LYS A 153 25.00 4.13 6.77
N PHE A 154 25.61 3.94 5.61
CA PHE A 154 25.38 4.80 4.44
C PHE A 154 23.99 4.52 3.82
N GLU A 155 23.63 3.24 3.73
CA GLU A 155 22.31 2.80 3.27
C GLU A 155 21.22 3.27 4.21
N LYS A 156 21.41 3.10 5.53
CA LYS A 156 20.47 3.59 6.54
C LYS A 156 20.28 5.10 6.44
N LYS A 157 21.38 5.87 6.32
CA LYS A 157 21.29 7.34 6.16
C LYS A 157 20.53 7.74 4.89
N LYS A 158 20.72 7.00 3.80
CA LYS A 158 19.96 7.20 2.56
C LYS A 158 18.48 6.92 2.80
N ASN A 159 18.13 5.77 3.38
CA ASN A 159 16.75 5.36 3.65
C ASN A 159 16.04 6.34 4.59
N VAL A 160 16.69 6.77 5.68
CA VAL A 160 16.12 7.76 6.59
C VAL A 160 15.79 9.07 5.85
N LYS A 161 16.67 9.53 4.96
CA LYS A 161 16.42 10.74 4.16
C LYS A 161 15.29 10.56 3.16
N GLU A 162 15.20 9.37 2.52
CA GLU A 162 14.20 9.06 1.51
C GLU A 162 12.81 8.85 2.11
N PHE A 163 12.72 8.32 3.34
CA PHE A 163 11.47 7.95 3.99
C PHE A 163 10.93 9.00 4.97
N ILE A 164 11.51 10.19 5.01
CA ILE A 164 10.92 11.31 5.76
C ILE A 164 9.57 11.67 5.13
N ASN A 165 8.52 11.62 5.93
CA ASN A 165 7.18 12.08 5.55
C ASN A 165 6.78 13.25 6.44
N PRO A 166 7.08 14.49 6.07
CA PRO A 166 6.78 15.68 6.88
C PRO A 166 5.28 15.89 7.08
N GLU A 167 4.44 15.48 6.12
CA GLU A 167 2.98 15.62 6.22
C GLU A 167 2.37 14.78 7.35
N LEU A 168 2.98 13.66 7.70
CA LEU A 168 2.52 12.84 8.82
C LEU A 168 2.74 13.57 10.16
N CYS A 169 3.82 14.34 10.26
CA CYS A 169 4.09 15.17 11.43
C CYS A 169 3.06 16.29 11.56
N ASP A 170 2.72 16.96 10.46
CA ASP A 170 1.71 18.03 10.45
C ASP A 170 0.32 17.53 10.87
N ILE A 171 -0.06 16.32 10.44
CA ILE A 171 -1.34 15.71 10.83
C ILE A 171 -1.37 15.42 12.33
N SER A 172 -0.27 14.98 12.92
CA SER A 172 -0.20 14.72 14.37
C SER A 172 -0.29 15.99 15.21
N GLU A 173 0.22 17.12 14.73
CA GLU A 173 0.08 18.42 15.39
C GLU A 173 -1.37 18.94 15.37
N CYS A 174 -2.16 18.57 14.38
CA CYS A 174 -3.58 18.95 14.30
C CYS A 174 -4.50 18.10 15.19
N LEU A 175 -4.01 17.02 15.79
CA LEU A 175 -4.80 16.10 16.63
C LEU A 175 -4.59 16.31 18.13
N VAL A 176 -3.78 17.28 18.53
CA VAL A 176 -3.57 17.78 19.90
C VAL A 176 -4.34 19.07 20.08
#